data_989f8612738d4db90cb9a639a1279f57
#
_entry.id   989f8612738d4db90cb9a639a1279f57
#
_cell.length_a   1.000
_cell.length_b   1.000
_cell.length_c   1.000
_cell.angle_alpha   90.00
_cell.angle_beta   90.00
_cell.angle_gamma   90.00
#
_symmetry.space_group_name_H-M   'P 1'
#
loop_
_entity.id
_entity.type
_entity.pdbx_description
1 polymer ?
#
loop_
_entity_poly.entity_id
_entity_poly.type
_entity_poly.pdbx_seq_one_letter_code
_entity_poly.pdbx_strand_id
1 'polypeptide(L)'
;MNVISWNLLRLTGAGVEDVAALVERHHPDLLFLQEAIEEMADLPALVGGYFFREPLEGRVYGLAVWSPHPLLRPYALRLPVSQVPGRVPPRVAQIVHLDDVAFANVHLSHGQFLNRWQLVHIANALDGPAAIVGDYNAVGPIKLAGFKDVGPRQSTHSPNDIISFRLDRCMARGLRCSYARVLARGSSDHHPISLKLHTLPGVQVSDGPVTAHVRRPMLRVSVERWLRVVREAPARIRVRQTFLEALDLKLRKAKRGKAQRQRPGPASNDIMARQRIEDRARSRHHKVDQ
;
A
#
# COMPACT_ATOMS: atom_id res chain seq x y z
N MET A 1 -18.70 -10.76 5.55
CA MET A 1 -17.94 -10.17 4.44
C MET A 1 -16.49 -10.60 4.56
N ASN A 2 -15.92 -11.13 3.48
CA ASN A 2 -14.50 -11.47 3.37
C ASN A 2 -13.78 -10.32 2.68
N VAL A 3 -12.91 -9.61 3.38
CA VAL A 3 -12.24 -8.40 2.88
C VAL A 3 -10.74 -8.65 2.82
N ILE A 4 -10.13 -8.34 1.68
CA ILE A 4 -8.68 -8.40 1.50
C ILE A 4 -8.16 -7.00 1.17
N SER A 5 -6.99 -6.66 1.69
CA SER A 5 -6.27 -5.43 1.33
C SER A 5 -4.81 -5.74 1.03
N TRP A 6 -4.28 -5.12 -0.05
CA TRP A 6 -2.91 -5.34 -0.49
C TRP A 6 -2.30 -4.10 -1.14
N ASN A 7 -1.18 -3.64 -0.62
CA ASN A 7 -0.33 -2.66 -1.29
C ASN A 7 0.56 -3.39 -2.32
N LEU A 8 0.41 -3.06 -3.59
CA LEU A 8 1.01 -3.78 -4.72
C LEU A 8 2.48 -3.43 -4.98
N LEU A 9 3.02 -2.37 -4.33
CA LEU A 9 4.35 -1.84 -4.65
C LEU A 9 4.48 -1.45 -6.12
N ARG A 10 3.48 -0.75 -6.67
CA ARG A 10 3.43 -0.26 -8.07
C ARG A 10 4.47 -0.94 -8.99
N LEU A 11 4.86 -0.39 -10.08
CA LEU A 11 5.74 -0.85 -11.19
C LEU A 11 6.72 -2.02 -10.95
N THR A 12 7.06 -2.39 -9.72
CA THR A 12 8.07 -3.43 -9.40
C THR A 12 7.53 -4.54 -8.51
N GLY A 13 6.27 -4.45 -8.10
CA GLY A 13 5.63 -5.40 -7.19
C GLY A 13 4.69 -6.36 -7.90
N ALA A 14 3.51 -6.57 -7.29
CA ALA A 14 2.51 -7.51 -7.77
C ALA A 14 1.80 -7.00 -9.03
N GLY A 15 1.72 -7.88 -10.03
CA GLY A 15 1.00 -7.67 -11.28
C GLY A 15 -0.47 -8.08 -11.21
N VAL A 16 -1.19 -7.92 -12.33
CA VAL A 16 -2.61 -8.27 -12.41
C VAL A 16 -2.84 -9.78 -12.22
N GLU A 17 -1.92 -10.61 -12.68
CA GLU A 17 -1.96 -12.07 -12.53
C GLU A 17 -1.79 -12.49 -11.07
N ASP A 18 -0.92 -11.82 -10.29
CA ASP A 18 -0.77 -12.06 -8.86
C ASP A 18 -2.08 -11.74 -8.11
N VAL A 19 -2.74 -10.65 -8.51
CA VAL A 19 -4.02 -10.21 -7.94
C VAL A 19 -5.15 -11.17 -8.35
N ALA A 20 -5.18 -11.62 -9.60
CA ALA A 20 -6.15 -12.63 -10.09
C ALA A 20 -6.01 -13.94 -9.30
N ALA A 21 -4.80 -14.47 -9.15
CA ALA A 21 -4.54 -15.68 -8.35
C ALA A 21 -4.95 -15.51 -6.87
N LEU A 22 -4.82 -14.29 -6.31
CA LEU A 22 -5.29 -13.99 -4.95
C LEU A 22 -6.82 -14.05 -4.87
N VAL A 23 -7.54 -13.48 -5.86
CA VAL A 23 -9.00 -13.50 -5.95
C VAL A 23 -9.50 -14.93 -6.08
N GLU A 24 -8.95 -15.71 -7.00
CA GLU A 24 -9.33 -17.12 -7.23
C GLU A 24 -9.11 -18.00 -6.00
N ARG A 25 -8.05 -17.76 -5.24
CA ARG A 25 -7.72 -18.56 -4.06
C ARG A 25 -8.56 -18.23 -2.84
N HIS A 26 -8.95 -16.97 -2.67
CA HIS A 26 -9.53 -16.48 -1.41
C HIS A 26 -10.96 -16.00 -1.53
N HIS A 27 -11.50 -15.83 -2.74
CA HIS A 27 -12.88 -15.42 -3.04
C HIS A 27 -13.36 -14.26 -2.14
N PRO A 28 -12.68 -13.08 -2.18
CA PRO A 28 -13.10 -11.95 -1.36
C PRO A 28 -14.40 -11.32 -1.86
N ASP A 29 -15.22 -10.80 -0.94
CA ASP A 29 -16.35 -9.94 -1.28
C ASP A 29 -15.88 -8.53 -1.67
N LEU A 30 -14.77 -8.08 -1.06
CA LEU A 30 -14.07 -6.83 -1.39
C LEU A 30 -12.56 -7.04 -1.38
N LEU A 31 -11.90 -6.58 -2.45
CA LEU A 31 -10.44 -6.50 -2.53
C LEU A 31 -10.03 -5.05 -2.68
N PHE A 32 -9.31 -4.51 -1.70
CA PHE A 32 -8.74 -3.18 -1.70
C PHE A 32 -7.27 -3.21 -2.10
N LEU A 33 -6.90 -2.41 -3.09
CA LEU A 33 -5.55 -2.31 -3.60
C LEU A 33 -4.99 -0.91 -3.38
N GLN A 34 -3.75 -0.83 -2.93
CA GLN A 34 -2.99 0.40 -2.86
C GLN A 34 -1.83 0.31 -3.85
N GLU A 35 -1.37 1.46 -4.32
CA GLU A 35 -0.38 1.59 -5.41
C GLU A 35 -0.80 0.87 -6.72
N ALA A 36 -2.11 0.77 -6.97
CA ALA A 36 -2.66 0.17 -8.18
C ALA A 36 -2.36 1.05 -9.41
N ILE A 37 -1.69 0.48 -10.40
CA ILE A 37 -1.40 1.09 -11.70
C ILE A 37 -2.57 0.86 -12.67
N GLU A 38 -2.50 1.44 -13.86
CA GLU A 38 -3.60 1.41 -14.82
C GLU A 38 -3.89 -0.01 -15.32
N GLU A 39 -2.87 -0.82 -15.49
CA GLU A 39 -2.93 -2.21 -15.95
C GLU A 39 -3.77 -3.11 -15.04
N MET A 40 -4.00 -2.70 -13.78
CA MET A 40 -4.92 -3.41 -12.89
C MET A 40 -6.39 -3.38 -13.38
N ALA A 41 -6.73 -2.51 -14.33
CA ALA A 41 -8.06 -2.48 -14.95
C ALA A 41 -8.39 -3.74 -15.75
N ASP A 42 -7.40 -4.56 -16.09
CA ASP A 42 -7.57 -5.83 -16.78
C ASP A 42 -8.03 -6.97 -15.85
N LEU A 43 -8.05 -6.75 -14.53
CA LEU A 43 -8.44 -7.77 -13.54
C LEU A 43 -9.82 -8.39 -13.81
N PRO A 44 -10.89 -7.63 -14.17
CA PRO A 44 -12.19 -8.22 -14.50
C PRO A 44 -12.16 -9.15 -15.72
N ALA A 45 -11.26 -8.96 -16.65
CA ALA A 45 -11.11 -9.86 -17.80
C ALA A 45 -10.56 -11.24 -17.39
N LEU A 46 -9.82 -11.31 -16.28
CA LEU A 46 -9.24 -12.55 -15.77
C LEU A 46 -10.20 -13.30 -14.82
N VAL A 47 -10.87 -12.58 -13.89
CA VAL A 47 -11.63 -13.19 -12.80
C VAL A 47 -13.08 -12.73 -12.72
N GLY A 48 -13.55 -11.96 -13.70
CA GLY A 48 -14.87 -11.34 -13.67
C GLY A 48 -14.99 -10.24 -12.60
N GLY A 49 -16.25 -9.85 -12.30
CA GLY A 49 -16.54 -8.86 -11.27
C GLY A 49 -16.41 -7.42 -11.74
N TYR A 50 -16.32 -6.50 -10.78
CA TYR A 50 -16.34 -5.06 -10.97
C TYR A 50 -15.10 -4.43 -10.36
N PHE A 51 -14.47 -3.53 -11.12
CA PHE A 51 -13.23 -2.87 -10.72
C PHE A 51 -13.35 -1.36 -10.82
N PHE A 52 -12.94 -0.64 -9.79
CA PHE A 52 -12.93 0.81 -9.75
C PHE A 52 -11.57 1.30 -9.27
N ARG A 53 -10.90 2.09 -10.08
CA ARG A 53 -9.61 2.71 -9.74
C ARG A 53 -9.79 4.21 -9.52
N GLU A 54 -9.16 4.71 -8.47
CA GLU A 54 -9.05 6.14 -8.14
C GLU A 54 -7.59 6.55 -8.29
N PRO A 55 -7.19 7.18 -9.41
CA PRO A 55 -5.84 7.63 -9.63
C PRO A 55 -5.46 8.76 -8.67
N LEU A 56 -4.23 8.79 -8.21
CA LEU A 56 -3.69 9.91 -7.46
C LEU A 56 -3.16 10.98 -8.40
N GLU A 57 -3.52 12.24 -8.13
CA GLU A 57 -3.11 13.39 -8.92
C GLU A 57 -1.57 13.45 -9.07
N GLY A 58 -1.10 13.53 -10.31
CA GLY A 58 0.32 13.56 -10.66
C GLY A 58 1.07 12.26 -10.37
N ARG A 59 0.37 11.12 -10.25
CA ARG A 59 0.97 9.80 -10.02
C ARG A 59 0.45 8.78 -11.02
N VAL A 60 1.30 7.81 -11.37
CA VAL A 60 0.94 6.68 -12.24
C VAL A 60 0.13 5.61 -11.50
N TYR A 61 -0.01 5.73 -10.19
CA TYR A 61 -0.70 4.77 -9.32
C TYR A 61 -1.80 5.44 -8.51
N GLY A 62 -2.69 4.64 -7.95
CA GLY A 62 -3.80 5.10 -7.13
C GLY A 62 -4.29 4.05 -6.16
N LEU A 63 -5.54 4.20 -5.74
CA LEU A 63 -6.30 3.20 -5.01
C LEU A 63 -7.20 2.46 -5.99
N ALA A 64 -7.50 1.18 -5.69
CA ALA A 64 -8.51 0.46 -6.43
C ALA A 64 -9.30 -0.47 -5.52
N VAL A 65 -10.52 -0.80 -5.96
CA VAL A 65 -11.36 -1.82 -5.35
C VAL A 65 -11.89 -2.75 -6.42
N TRP A 66 -11.91 -4.04 -6.10
CA TRP A 66 -12.57 -5.07 -6.87
C TRP A 66 -13.62 -5.77 -6.00
N SER A 67 -14.73 -6.19 -6.61
CA SER A 67 -15.79 -7.00 -5.99
C SER A 67 -16.39 -7.95 -7.03
N PRO A 68 -16.83 -9.18 -6.62
CA PRO A 68 -17.56 -10.08 -7.52
C PRO A 68 -18.96 -9.55 -7.85
N HIS A 69 -19.51 -8.63 -7.06
CA HIS A 69 -20.83 -8.05 -7.20
C HIS A 69 -20.78 -6.56 -7.54
N PRO A 70 -21.82 -6.01 -8.18
CA PRO A 70 -21.92 -4.58 -8.43
C PRO A 70 -21.84 -3.79 -7.12
N LEU A 71 -21.02 -2.74 -7.11
CA LEU A 71 -20.93 -1.79 -6.02
C LEU A 71 -21.63 -0.48 -6.39
N LEU A 72 -22.21 0.19 -5.41
CA LEU A 72 -22.51 1.60 -5.57
C LEU A 72 -21.19 2.30 -5.94
N ARG A 73 -21.26 3.24 -6.91
CA ARG A 73 -20.06 3.90 -7.45
C ARG A 73 -19.18 4.43 -6.32
N PRO A 74 -17.94 3.93 -6.17
CA PRO A 74 -17.01 4.44 -5.21
C PRO A 74 -16.70 5.91 -5.45
N TYR A 75 -16.37 6.65 -4.38
CA TYR A 75 -15.96 8.04 -4.50
C TYR A 75 -14.68 8.31 -3.71
N ALA A 76 -13.95 9.34 -4.15
CA ALA A 76 -12.71 9.76 -3.51
C ALA A 76 -12.99 10.84 -2.46
N LEU A 77 -12.57 10.58 -1.22
CA LEU A 77 -12.50 11.58 -0.15
C LEU A 77 -11.08 12.16 -0.12
N ARG A 78 -10.94 13.46 -0.42
CA ARG A 78 -9.64 14.13 -0.33
C ARG A 78 -9.20 14.22 1.13
N LEU A 79 -7.95 13.83 1.40
CA LEU A 79 -7.41 13.81 2.76
C LEU A 79 -6.62 15.09 3.06
N PRO A 80 -6.56 15.49 4.35
CA PRO A 80 -5.70 16.58 4.79
C PRO A 80 -4.25 16.40 4.32
N VAL A 81 -3.64 17.47 3.86
CA VAL A 81 -2.26 17.50 3.38
C VAL A 81 -1.34 18.14 4.41
N SER A 82 -0.04 17.89 4.27
CA SER A 82 0.97 18.59 5.07
C SER A 82 0.94 20.10 4.78
N GLN A 83 0.99 20.92 5.83
CA GLN A 83 1.13 22.36 5.70
C GLN A 83 2.52 22.79 5.19
N VAL A 84 3.47 21.84 5.14
CA VAL A 84 4.81 22.08 4.59
C VAL A 84 4.78 21.77 3.10
N PRO A 85 4.91 22.76 2.21
CA PRO A 85 4.82 22.57 0.77
C PRO A 85 5.82 21.54 0.25
N GLY A 86 5.41 20.75 -0.73
CA GLY A 86 6.26 19.82 -1.49
C GLY A 86 6.76 18.58 -0.74
N ARG A 87 6.40 18.39 0.53
CA ARG A 87 6.97 17.30 1.35
C ARG A 87 6.20 15.99 1.30
N VAL A 88 4.89 16.05 1.14
CA VAL A 88 4.02 14.86 1.15
C VAL A 88 3.01 15.00 0.02
N PRO A 89 2.88 14.02 -0.87
CA PRO A 89 1.89 14.07 -1.93
C PRO A 89 0.47 14.07 -1.34
N PRO A 90 -0.49 14.74 -1.99
CA PRO A 90 -1.91 14.62 -1.66
C PRO A 90 -2.32 13.15 -1.63
N ARG A 91 -3.20 12.80 -0.69
CA ARG A 91 -3.78 11.46 -0.55
C ARG A 91 -5.30 11.55 -0.62
N VAL A 92 -5.89 10.44 -1.01
CA VAL A 92 -7.34 10.24 -0.96
C VAL A 92 -7.65 8.97 -0.18
N ALA A 93 -8.88 8.85 0.33
CA ALA A 93 -9.48 7.59 0.70
C ALA A 93 -10.53 7.25 -0.36
N GLN A 94 -10.57 6.01 -0.83
CA GLN A 94 -11.63 5.52 -1.72
C GLN A 94 -12.73 4.94 -0.85
N ILE A 95 -13.90 5.58 -0.86
CA ILE A 95 -15.05 5.18 -0.06
C ILE A 95 -15.95 4.26 -0.89
N VAL A 96 -16.29 3.12 -0.29
CA VAL A 96 -17.09 2.05 -0.90
C VAL A 96 -18.16 1.61 0.08
N HIS A 97 -19.34 1.28 -0.42
CA HIS A 97 -20.41 0.70 0.37
C HIS A 97 -20.68 -0.73 -0.09
N LEU A 98 -20.73 -1.66 0.83
CA LEU A 98 -21.20 -3.02 0.62
C LEU A 98 -22.24 -3.33 1.71
N ASP A 99 -23.47 -3.63 1.29
CA ASP A 99 -24.63 -3.67 2.17
C ASP A 99 -24.72 -2.36 2.98
N ASP A 100 -24.98 -2.45 4.28
CA ASP A 100 -25.08 -1.30 5.20
C ASP A 100 -23.73 -0.90 5.81
N VAL A 101 -22.61 -1.33 5.23
CA VAL A 101 -21.27 -1.06 5.76
C VAL A 101 -20.49 -0.13 4.85
N ALA A 102 -19.97 0.95 5.44
CA ALA A 102 -19.07 1.87 4.77
C ALA A 102 -17.61 1.41 4.92
N PHE A 103 -16.88 1.32 3.82
CA PHE A 103 -15.46 1.00 3.78
C PHE A 103 -14.65 2.16 3.26
N ALA A 104 -13.49 2.40 3.87
CA ALA A 104 -12.49 3.31 3.32
C ALA A 104 -11.22 2.53 2.99
N ASN A 105 -10.90 2.43 1.70
CA ASN A 105 -9.59 1.98 1.22
C ASN A 105 -8.59 3.12 1.36
N VAL A 106 -7.48 2.90 2.03
CA VAL A 106 -6.53 3.96 2.35
C VAL A 106 -5.07 3.59 2.03
N HIS A 107 -4.32 4.60 1.58
CA HIS A 107 -2.87 4.62 1.58
C HIS A 107 -2.43 5.94 2.20
N LEU A 108 -2.27 5.95 3.53
CA LEU A 108 -2.07 7.18 4.30
C LEU A 108 -0.66 7.75 4.12
N SER A 109 -0.51 9.01 4.49
CA SER A 109 0.78 9.69 4.47
C SER A 109 1.70 9.18 5.58
N HIS A 110 3.00 9.23 5.34
CA HIS A 110 3.98 9.02 6.41
C HIS A 110 3.90 10.15 7.45
N GLY A 111 4.20 9.81 8.70
CA GLY A 111 4.24 10.76 9.81
C GLY A 111 2.98 10.71 10.68
N GLN A 112 3.20 10.45 11.98
CA GLN A 112 2.13 10.12 12.95
C GLN A 112 1.06 11.22 13.07
N PHE A 113 1.41 12.51 13.01
CA PHE A 113 0.45 13.59 13.16
C PHE A 113 -0.47 13.72 11.96
N LEU A 114 0.09 13.73 10.74
CA LEU A 114 -0.70 13.84 9.52
C LEU A 114 -1.58 12.60 9.34
N ASN A 115 -1.02 11.42 9.56
CA ASN A 115 -1.73 10.15 9.51
C ASN A 115 -2.95 10.14 10.46
N ARG A 116 -2.77 10.58 11.72
CA ARG A 116 -3.87 10.68 12.68
C ARG A 116 -4.94 11.67 12.22
N TRP A 117 -4.54 12.81 11.68
CA TRP A 117 -5.47 13.80 11.17
C TRP A 117 -6.27 13.25 9.98
N GLN A 118 -5.60 12.56 9.06
CA GLN A 118 -6.26 11.87 7.94
C GLN A 118 -7.26 10.82 8.44
N LEU A 119 -6.90 10.00 9.43
CA LEU A 119 -7.80 9.00 10.01
C LEU A 119 -9.04 9.62 10.66
N VAL A 120 -8.89 10.71 11.40
CA VAL A 120 -10.03 11.44 11.99
C VAL A 120 -10.94 12.01 10.90
N HIS A 121 -10.36 12.56 9.84
CA HIS A 121 -11.12 13.08 8.71
C HIS A 121 -11.94 11.98 8.02
N ILE A 122 -11.35 10.81 7.78
CA ILE A 122 -12.05 9.64 7.23
C ILE A 122 -13.16 9.17 8.18
N ALA A 123 -12.87 9.02 9.47
CA ALA A 123 -13.83 8.54 10.46
C ALA A 123 -15.08 9.42 10.56
N ASN A 124 -14.94 10.73 10.34
CA ASN A 124 -16.05 11.70 10.33
C ASN A 124 -16.85 11.67 9.02
N ALA A 125 -16.30 11.11 7.95
CA ALA A 125 -16.98 10.97 6.67
C ALA A 125 -17.68 9.61 6.49
N LEU A 126 -17.49 8.69 7.45
CA LEU A 126 -18.11 7.37 7.42
C LEU A 126 -19.29 7.34 8.39
N ASP A 127 -20.46 6.95 7.91
CA ASP A 127 -21.65 6.75 8.73
C ASP A 127 -21.83 5.28 9.11
N GLY A 128 -22.63 5.01 10.15
CA GLY A 128 -23.01 3.68 10.55
C GLY A 128 -21.86 2.72 10.86
N PRO A 129 -22.05 1.41 10.67
CA PRO A 129 -21.00 0.41 10.72
C PRO A 129 -19.95 0.68 9.63
N ALA A 130 -18.66 0.71 10.01
CA ALA A 130 -17.63 1.12 9.09
C ALA A 130 -16.29 0.42 9.32
N ALA A 131 -15.47 0.30 8.26
CA ALA A 131 -14.09 -0.15 8.35
C ALA A 131 -13.15 0.73 7.51
N ILE A 132 -12.02 1.10 8.08
CA ILE A 132 -10.90 1.76 7.40
C ILE A 132 -9.84 0.68 7.20
N VAL A 133 -9.49 0.38 5.94
CA VAL A 133 -8.62 -0.75 5.60
C VAL A 133 -7.54 -0.28 4.64
N GLY A 134 -6.30 -0.74 4.81
CA GLY A 134 -5.22 -0.44 3.89
C GLY A 134 -3.88 -0.20 4.54
N ASP A 135 -2.98 0.43 3.79
CA ASP A 135 -1.66 0.83 4.25
C ASP A 135 -1.72 2.14 5.03
N TYR A 136 -1.49 2.05 6.31
CA TYR A 136 -1.51 3.21 7.21
C TYR A 136 -0.17 3.95 7.27
N ASN A 137 0.91 3.40 6.71
CA ASN A 137 2.24 4.00 6.78
C ASN A 137 2.64 4.46 8.20
N ALA A 138 2.15 3.76 9.22
CA ALA A 138 2.33 4.11 10.62
C ALA A 138 2.79 2.91 11.45
N VAL A 139 3.90 3.11 12.15
CA VAL A 139 4.44 2.15 13.11
C VAL A 139 3.89 2.44 14.51
N GLY A 140 3.62 1.40 15.30
CA GLY A 140 3.12 1.51 16.65
C GLY A 140 1.60 1.53 16.76
N PRO A 141 1.03 1.67 17.97
CA PRO A 141 -0.41 1.63 18.20
C PRO A 141 -1.10 2.86 17.64
N ILE A 142 -2.25 2.64 16.99
CA ILE A 142 -3.13 3.70 16.52
C ILE A 142 -4.41 3.66 17.35
N LYS A 143 -4.85 4.82 17.83
CA LYS A 143 -6.09 5.02 18.53
C LYS A 143 -6.99 5.98 17.74
N LEU A 144 -8.20 5.54 17.41
CA LEU A 144 -9.22 6.33 16.73
C LEU A 144 -10.53 6.15 17.49
N ALA A 145 -11.15 7.26 17.89
CA ALA A 145 -12.39 7.22 18.67
C ALA A 145 -13.49 6.46 17.91
N GLY A 146 -14.22 5.61 18.61
CA GLY A 146 -15.28 4.78 18.02
C GLY A 146 -14.81 3.60 17.19
N PHE A 147 -13.51 3.49 16.86
CA PHE A 147 -12.96 2.39 16.07
C PHE A 147 -12.01 1.50 16.89
N LYS A 148 -12.00 0.21 16.58
CA LYS A 148 -11.07 -0.78 17.14
C LYS A 148 -10.17 -1.31 16.05
N ASP A 149 -8.87 -1.49 16.36
CA ASP A 149 -7.93 -2.17 15.46
C ASP A 149 -8.21 -3.69 15.48
N VAL A 150 -8.81 -4.18 14.40
CA VAL A 150 -9.22 -5.58 14.22
C VAL A 150 -8.35 -6.32 13.19
N GLY A 151 -7.36 -5.65 12.61
CA GLY A 151 -6.42 -6.24 11.66
C GLY A 151 -5.44 -7.22 12.32
N PRO A 152 -4.72 -8.00 11.50
CA PRO A 152 -3.73 -8.96 11.99
C PRO A 152 -2.64 -8.26 12.80
N ARG A 153 -2.06 -8.97 13.77
CA ARG A 153 -1.00 -8.42 14.65
C ARG A 153 0.40 -8.63 14.09
N GLN A 154 0.54 -9.51 13.13
CA GLN A 154 1.81 -9.82 12.47
C GLN A 154 2.30 -8.62 11.64
N SER A 155 3.60 -8.63 11.32
CA SER A 155 4.19 -7.71 10.35
C SER A 155 3.60 -7.93 8.96
N THR A 156 3.37 -6.84 8.24
CA THR A 156 2.75 -6.86 6.91
C THR A 156 3.64 -6.28 5.82
N HIS A 157 4.76 -5.66 6.18
CA HIS A 157 5.69 -5.03 5.26
C HIS A 157 7.12 -5.44 5.59
N SER A 158 7.85 -5.92 4.59
CA SER A 158 9.23 -6.41 4.72
C SER A 158 10.05 -6.05 3.48
N PRO A 159 10.58 -4.82 3.38
CA PRO A 159 11.22 -4.34 2.15
C PRO A 159 12.51 -5.11 1.79
N ASN A 160 13.16 -5.74 2.76
CA ASN A 160 14.44 -6.43 2.56
C ASN A 160 14.55 -7.75 3.32
N ASP A 161 13.44 -8.28 3.82
CA ASP A 161 13.36 -9.48 4.68
C ASP A 161 14.19 -9.40 6.00
N ILE A 162 14.76 -8.22 6.29
CA ILE A 162 15.58 -7.97 7.49
C ILE A 162 14.78 -7.22 8.55
N ILE A 163 14.01 -6.22 8.13
CA ILE A 163 13.21 -5.38 9.03
C ILE A 163 11.77 -5.46 8.61
N SER A 164 10.91 -5.86 9.53
CA SER A 164 9.49 -6.04 9.27
C SER A 164 8.66 -5.07 10.09
N PHE A 165 7.64 -4.47 9.46
CA PHE A 165 6.72 -3.53 10.10
C PHE A 165 5.27 -3.97 9.88
N ARG A 166 4.41 -3.63 10.84
CA ARG A 166 2.97 -3.74 10.69
C ARG A 166 2.42 -2.41 10.18
N LEU A 167 2.29 -2.25 8.88
CA LEU A 167 1.79 -1.04 8.22
C LEU A 167 0.34 -1.18 7.76
N ASP A 168 -0.04 -2.38 7.28
CA ASP A 168 -1.39 -2.67 6.81
C ASP A 168 -2.30 -3.02 7.97
N ARG A 169 -3.46 -2.37 8.06
CA ARG A 169 -4.36 -2.43 9.20
C ARG A 169 -5.82 -2.41 8.78
N CYS A 170 -6.67 -2.74 9.75
CA CYS A 170 -8.11 -2.53 9.68
C CYS A 170 -8.61 -1.95 11.00
N MET A 171 -9.16 -0.74 10.95
CA MET A 171 -9.88 -0.14 12.06
C MET A 171 -11.38 -0.27 11.77
N ALA A 172 -12.16 -0.82 12.72
CA ALA A 172 -13.57 -1.10 12.52
C ALA A 172 -14.44 -0.48 13.62
N ARG A 173 -15.63 -0.01 13.24
CA ARG A 173 -16.70 0.51 14.10
C ARG A 173 -17.99 -0.23 13.79
N GLY A 174 -18.71 -0.70 14.81
CA GLY A 174 -19.96 -1.44 14.65
C GLY A 174 -19.80 -2.82 13.96
N LEU A 175 -18.56 -3.31 13.84
CA LEU A 175 -18.23 -4.58 13.23
C LEU A 175 -17.42 -5.48 14.18
N ARG A 176 -17.63 -6.78 14.07
CA ARG A 176 -16.81 -7.83 14.69
C ARG A 176 -15.95 -8.49 13.61
N CYS A 177 -14.67 -8.65 13.88
CA CYS A 177 -13.79 -9.46 13.07
C CYS A 177 -13.67 -10.86 13.71
N SER A 178 -14.10 -11.90 13.02
CA SER A 178 -13.97 -13.28 13.48
C SER A 178 -12.65 -13.91 13.07
N TYR A 179 -11.95 -13.31 12.10
CA TYR A 179 -10.73 -13.84 11.55
C TYR A 179 -9.91 -12.69 10.90
N ALA A 180 -8.64 -12.63 11.23
CA ALA A 180 -7.69 -11.71 10.61
C ALA A 180 -6.33 -12.41 10.46
N ARG A 181 -5.77 -12.41 9.27
CA ARG A 181 -4.45 -13.00 9.00
C ARG A 181 -3.68 -12.22 7.93
N VAL A 182 -2.38 -12.43 7.92
CA VAL A 182 -1.45 -12.04 6.87
C VAL A 182 -1.34 -13.18 5.88
N LEU A 183 -1.45 -12.90 4.59
CA LEU A 183 -1.31 -13.88 3.50
C LEU A 183 0.14 -13.87 2.95
N ALA A 184 0.44 -14.80 2.04
CA ALA A 184 1.72 -14.83 1.36
C ALA A 184 1.93 -13.53 0.55
N ARG A 185 3.12 -12.99 0.62
CA ARG A 185 3.46 -11.66 0.06
C ARG A 185 3.38 -11.57 -1.47
N GLY A 186 3.66 -12.65 -2.17
CA GLY A 186 3.81 -12.60 -3.61
C GLY A 186 5.00 -11.71 -4.02
N SER A 187 4.83 -10.93 -5.09
CA SER A 187 5.87 -10.08 -5.68
C SER A 187 6.00 -8.69 -5.01
N SER A 188 5.08 -8.30 -4.11
CA SER A 188 5.14 -7.04 -3.35
C SER A 188 6.09 -7.14 -2.14
N ASP A 189 6.50 -6.00 -1.58
CA ASP A 189 7.15 -5.92 -0.26
C ASP A 189 6.12 -5.83 0.89
N HIS A 190 4.83 -5.69 0.56
CA HIS A 190 3.71 -5.84 1.47
C HIS A 190 3.06 -7.21 1.36
N HIS A 191 2.60 -7.72 2.49
CA HIS A 191 1.74 -8.90 2.58
C HIS A 191 0.28 -8.49 2.50
N PRO A 192 -0.57 -9.19 1.71
CA PRO A 192 -2.01 -8.99 1.80
C PRO A 192 -2.52 -9.31 3.21
N ILE A 193 -3.48 -8.54 3.70
CA ILE A 193 -4.24 -8.86 4.90
C ILE A 193 -5.64 -9.33 4.52
N SER A 194 -6.10 -10.41 5.16
CA SER A 194 -7.43 -10.99 4.97
C SER A 194 -8.22 -10.93 6.27
N LEU A 195 -9.47 -10.50 6.17
CA LEU A 195 -10.36 -10.19 7.29
C LEU A 195 -11.74 -10.80 7.05
N LYS A 196 -12.35 -11.41 8.06
CA LYS A 196 -13.76 -11.81 8.01
C LYS A 196 -14.56 -10.94 8.97
N LEU A 197 -15.28 -9.98 8.40
CA LEU A 197 -16.05 -8.96 9.13
C LEU A 197 -17.54 -9.34 9.16
N HIS A 198 -18.20 -9.03 10.28
CA HIS A 198 -19.62 -9.22 10.51
C HIS A 198 -20.19 -7.98 11.16
N THR A 199 -21.37 -7.53 10.73
CA THR A 199 -22.13 -6.50 11.42
C THR A 199 -22.55 -6.97 12.80
N LEU A 200 -22.54 -6.08 13.77
CA LEU A 200 -23.06 -6.37 15.11
C LEU A 200 -24.56 -6.05 15.10
N PRO A 201 -25.44 -7.03 15.38
CA PRO A 201 -26.87 -6.78 15.41
C PRO A 201 -27.19 -5.78 16.55
N GLY A 202 -28.08 -4.82 16.27
CA GLY A 202 -28.63 -3.89 17.28
C GLY A 202 -27.69 -2.76 17.71
N VAL A 203 -26.49 -2.63 17.13
CA VAL A 203 -25.66 -1.45 17.38
C VAL A 203 -26.15 -0.32 16.49
N GLN A 204 -27.07 0.50 17.01
CA GLN A 204 -27.28 1.85 16.47
C GLN A 204 -25.97 2.62 16.70
N VAL A 205 -25.18 2.77 15.67
CA VAL A 205 -24.05 3.70 15.67
C VAL A 205 -24.69 5.08 15.72
N SER A 206 -24.48 5.82 16.83
CA SER A 206 -24.99 7.18 16.93
C SER A 206 -24.38 8.01 15.78
N ASP A 207 -25.23 8.56 14.93
CA ASP A 207 -24.87 9.46 13.83
C ASP A 207 -24.39 10.84 14.32
N GLY A 208 -23.89 10.91 15.55
CA GLY A 208 -23.27 12.12 16.07
C GLY A 208 -21.87 12.31 15.46
N PRO A 209 -21.50 13.56 15.12
CA PRO A 209 -20.14 13.83 14.69
C PRO A 209 -19.19 13.21 15.72
N VAL A 210 -18.22 12.44 15.25
CA VAL A 210 -17.11 11.95 16.08
C VAL A 210 -16.36 13.19 16.51
N THR A 211 -16.87 13.85 17.54
CA THR A 211 -16.12 14.84 18.26
C THR A 211 -14.98 14.07 18.88
N ALA A 212 -13.88 14.02 18.17
CA ALA A 212 -12.62 13.81 18.82
C ALA A 212 -12.60 14.86 19.94
N HIS A 213 -12.86 14.46 21.18
CA HIS A 213 -12.38 15.18 22.31
C HIS A 213 -10.86 15.15 22.20
N VAL A 214 -10.34 15.87 21.22
CA VAL A 214 -9.06 16.49 21.30
C VAL A 214 -9.24 17.42 22.50
N ARG A 215 -8.91 16.94 23.72
CA ARG A 215 -8.31 17.86 24.67
C ARG A 215 -7.23 18.52 23.82
N ARG A 216 -7.58 19.71 23.30
CA ARG A 216 -6.59 20.61 22.78
C ARG A 216 -5.53 20.65 23.87
N PRO A 217 -4.34 20.10 23.71
CA PRO A 217 -3.28 20.64 24.49
C PRO A 217 -3.37 22.11 24.13
N MET A 218 -3.64 22.96 25.12
CA MET A 218 -3.52 24.40 24.96
C MET A 218 -2.04 24.71 24.74
N LEU A 219 -1.54 24.28 23.61
CA LEU A 219 -0.36 24.80 22.97
C LEU A 219 -0.82 26.03 22.16
N ARG A 220 -1.18 27.09 22.89
CA ARG A 220 -0.77 28.41 22.48
C ARG A 220 0.78 28.42 22.56
N VAL A 221 1.43 27.58 21.80
CA VAL A 221 2.79 27.83 21.40
C VAL A 221 2.67 29.02 20.46
N SER A 222 3.09 30.19 20.92
CA SER A 222 3.16 31.35 20.05
C SER A 222 3.91 30.93 18.78
N VAL A 223 3.49 31.41 17.63
CA VAL A 223 4.13 31.12 16.33
C VAL A 223 5.65 31.31 16.45
N GLU A 224 6.09 32.27 17.25
CA GLU A 224 7.51 32.53 17.55
C GLU A 224 8.20 31.39 18.31
N ARG A 225 7.51 30.74 19.27
CA ARG A 225 8.07 29.60 20.01
C ARG A 225 8.11 28.36 19.11
N TRP A 226 7.13 28.21 18.20
CA TRP A 226 7.12 27.16 17.19
C TRP A 226 8.22 27.38 16.14
N LEU A 227 8.41 28.62 15.67
CA LEU A 227 9.50 28.99 14.77
C LEU A 227 10.88 28.80 15.42
N ARG A 228 11.01 29.05 16.73
CA ARG A 228 12.23 28.79 17.48
C ARG A 228 12.52 27.29 17.57
N VAL A 229 11.52 26.47 17.92
CA VAL A 229 11.64 24.99 17.93
C VAL A 229 11.97 24.44 16.54
N VAL A 230 11.41 25.00 15.47
CA VAL A 230 11.72 24.61 14.09
C VAL A 230 13.13 25.07 13.68
N ARG A 231 13.61 26.22 14.18
CA ARG A 231 14.98 26.68 13.95
C ARG A 231 16.02 25.88 14.75
N GLU A 232 15.70 25.48 15.98
CA GLU A 232 16.63 24.79 16.88
C GLU A 232 16.59 23.25 16.75
N ALA A 233 15.51 22.66 16.21
CA ALA A 233 15.37 21.23 15.97
C ALA A 233 15.74 20.72 14.56
N PRO A 234 16.27 21.53 13.62
CA PRO A 234 16.49 21.06 12.24
C PRO A 234 17.49 19.92 12.14
N ALA A 235 18.43 19.79 13.06
CA ALA A 235 19.48 18.77 13.02
C ALA A 235 18.93 17.35 13.32
N ARG A 236 18.11 17.17 14.35
CA ARG A 236 17.60 15.83 14.73
C ARG A 236 16.51 15.31 13.79
N ILE A 237 15.68 16.20 13.24
CA ILE A 237 14.64 15.83 12.26
C ILE A 237 15.29 15.59 10.89
N ARG A 238 16.25 16.41 10.47
CA ARG A 238 17.04 16.17 9.25
C ARG A 238 17.85 14.87 9.33
N VAL A 239 18.46 14.55 10.48
CA VAL A 239 19.23 13.32 10.65
C VAL A 239 18.37 12.07 10.48
N ARG A 240 17.13 12.04 10.96
CA ARG A 240 16.24 10.88 10.70
C ARG A 240 15.80 10.76 9.24
N GLN A 241 15.52 11.87 8.59
CA GLN A 241 15.05 11.87 7.20
C GLN A 241 16.21 11.61 6.24
N THR A 242 17.38 12.23 6.44
CA THR A 242 18.60 11.91 5.71
C THR A 242 19.11 10.51 5.99
N PHE A 243 18.88 9.95 7.18
CA PHE A 243 19.20 8.55 7.46
C PHE A 243 18.33 7.59 6.67
N LEU A 244 17.01 7.83 6.57
CA LEU A 244 16.10 7.01 5.77
C LEU A 244 16.36 7.18 4.26
N GLU A 245 16.62 8.38 3.79
CA GLU A 245 16.99 8.66 2.39
C GLU A 245 18.37 8.08 2.05
N ALA A 246 19.35 8.16 2.96
CA ALA A 246 20.67 7.55 2.79
C ALA A 246 20.60 6.01 2.85
N LEU A 247 19.69 5.46 3.66
CA LEU A 247 19.43 4.04 3.71
C LEU A 247 18.79 3.56 2.40
N ASP A 248 17.77 4.26 1.89
CA ASP A 248 17.13 3.97 0.60
C ASP A 248 18.13 4.07 -0.56
N LEU A 249 18.99 5.09 -0.57
CA LEU A 249 20.05 5.26 -1.58
C LEU A 249 21.10 4.13 -1.52
N LYS A 250 21.51 3.70 -0.32
CA LYS A 250 22.42 2.55 -0.14
C LYS A 250 21.77 1.25 -0.62
N LEU A 251 20.47 1.06 -0.35
CA LEU A 251 19.71 -0.12 -0.77
C LEU A 251 19.54 -0.19 -2.29
N ARG A 252 19.26 0.95 -2.94
CA ARG A 252 19.23 1.04 -4.42
C ARG A 252 20.58 0.75 -5.06
N LYS A 253 21.69 1.24 -4.46
CA LYS A 253 23.05 0.93 -4.91
C LYS A 253 23.39 -0.55 -4.73
N ALA A 254 22.98 -1.17 -3.62
CA ALA A 254 23.21 -2.60 -3.39
C ALA A 254 22.41 -3.49 -4.37
N LYS A 255 21.15 -3.12 -4.70
CA LYS A 255 20.36 -3.82 -5.74
C LYS A 255 20.99 -3.69 -7.12
N ARG A 256 21.48 -2.50 -7.51
CA ARG A 256 22.19 -2.29 -8.78
C ARG A 256 23.51 -3.09 -8.85
N GLY A 257 24.26 -3.16 -7.75
CA GLY A 257 25.49 -3.95 -7.67
C GLY A 257 25.25 -5.46 -7.79
N LYS A 258 24.15 -6.00 -7.24
CA LYS A 258 23.76 -7.41 -7.43
C LYS A 258 23.31 -7.70 -8.86
N ALA A 259 22.52 -6.81 -9.48
CA ALA A 259 22.10 -6.96 -10.87
C ALA A 259 23.28 -6.90 -11.86
N GLN A 260 24.31 -6.08 -11.56
CA GLN A 260 25.53 -6.02 -12.36
C GLN A 260 26.43 -7.26 -12.21
N ARG A 261 26.45 -7.90 -11.02
CA ARG A 261 27.19 -9.15 -10.78
C ARG A 261 26.52 -10.38 -11.37
N GLN A 262 25.24 -10.32 -11.69
CA GLN A 262 24.49 -11.41 -12.37
C GLN A 262 24.46 -11.29 -13.89
N ARG A 263 25.05 -10.24 -14.48
CA ARG A 263 25.27 -10.21 -15.93
C ARG A 263 26.44 -11.12 -16.25
N PRO A 264 26.28 -12.12 -17.16
CA PRO A 264 27.41 -12.92 -17.59
C PRO A 264 28.47 -11.98 -18.16
N GLY A 265 29.70 -12.14 -17.70
CA GLY A 265 30.83 -11.32 -18.14
C GLY A 265 31.08 -11.46 -19.63
N PRO A 266 31.76 -10.48 -20.27
CA PRO A 266 32.04 -10.48 -21.70
C PRO A 266 32.80 -11.72 -22.22
N ALA A 267 33.42 -12.49 -21.32
CA ALA A 267 34.14 -13.74 -21.68
C ALA A 267 33.20 -14.88 -22.17
N SER A 268 31.92 -14.89 -21.86
CA SER A 268 30.97 -15.91 -22.31
C SER A 268 30.59 -15.72 -23.79
N ASN A 269 30.56 -14.48 -24.27
CA ASN A 269 30.21 -14.19 -25.66
C ASN A 269 31.37 -14.45 -26.64
N ASP A 270 32.60 -14.31 -26.17
CA ASP A 270 33.79 -14.60 -27.00
C ASP A 270 34.00 -16.11 -27.23
N ILE A 271 33.70 -16.96 -26.26
CA ILE A 271 33.80 -18.41 -26.38
C ILE A 271 32.77 -18.94 -27.39
N MET A 272 31.53 -18.45 -27.33
CA MET A 272 30.46 -18.85 -28.25
C MET A 272 30.70 -18.30 -29.69
N ALA A 273 31.33 -17.12 -29.82
CA ALA A 273 31.70 -16.57 -31.11
C ALA A 273 32.87 -17.37 -31.77
N ARG A 274 33.85 -17.79 -30.99
CA ARG A 274 34.97 -18.66 -31.49
C ARG A 274 34.48 -20.02 -31.90
N GLN A 275 33.59 -20.66 -31.13
CA GLN A 275 32.99 -21.95 -31.50
C GLN A 275 32.21 -21.87 -32.81
N ARG A 276 31.43 -20.82 -33.05
CA ARG A 276 30.73 -20.63 -34.34
C ARG A 276 31.63 -20.40 -35.53
N ILE A 277 32.81 -19.83 -35.32
CA ILE A 277 33.84 -19.64 -36.40
C ILE A 277 34.50 -20.98 -36.74
N GLU A 278 34.83 -21.80 -35.74
CA GLU A 278 35.42 -23.13 -35.93
C GLU A 278 34.43 -24.10 -36.60
N ASP A 279 33.16 -24.09 -36.24
CA ASP A 279 32.15 -24.94 -36.89
C ASP A 279 31.87 -24.52 -38.33
N ARG A 280 31.94 -23.22 -38.66
CA ARG A 280 31.88 -22.75 -40.05
C ARG A 280 33.11 -23.11 -40.86
N ALA A 281 34.29 -23.17 -40.27
CA ALA A 281 35.52 -23.60 -40.97
C ALA A 281 35.48 -25.10 -41.28
N ARG A 282 35.01 -25.94 -40.34
CA ARG A 282 34.86 -27.40 -40.56
C ARG A 282 33.79 -27.72 -41.62
N SER A 283 32.72 -26.95 -41.70
CA SER A 283 31.65 -27.16 -42.72
C SER A 283 32.07 -26.77 -44.13
N ARG A 284 33.14 -25.96 -44.33
CA ARG A 284 33.69 -25.59 -45.66
C ARG A 284 34.66 -26.63 -46.20
N HIS A 285 35.36 -27.36 -45.36
CA HIS A 285 36.28 -28.42 -45.81
C HIS A 285 35.56 -29.68 -46.28
N HIS A 286 34.32 -29.91 -45.91
CA HIS A 286 33.55 -31.09 -46.33
C HIS A 286 32.82 -30.91 -47.68
N LYS A 287 32.91 -29.74 -48.32
CA LYS A 287 32.27 -29.45 -49.63
C LYS A 287 33.24 -29.38 -50.80
N VAL A 288 34.54 -29.76 -50.65
CA VAL A 288 35.51 -29.70 -51.69
C VAL A 288 35.91 -31.11 -52.21
N ASP A 289 35.43 -32.18 -51.54
CA ASP A 289 35.68 -33.58 -51.92
C ASP A 289 34.44 -34.33 -52.38
N GLN A 290 33.56 -33.68 -53.18
CA GLN A 290 32.54 -34.40 -53.97
C GLN A 290 32.43 -33.80 -55.36
#